data_2dec1cccdbcf7c0dd13859dc66437cb7
#
_entry.id   2dec1cccdbcf7c0dd13859dc66437cb7
#
_cell.length_a   1.000
_cell.length_b   1.000
_cell.length_c   1.000
_cell.angle_alpha   90.00
_cell.angle_beta   90.00
_cell.angle_gamma   90.00
#
_symmetry.space_group_name_H-M   'P 1'
#
loop_
_entity.id
_entity.type
_entity.pdbx_description
1 polymer ?
#
loop_
_entity_poly.entity_id
_entity_poly.type
_entity_poly.pdbx_seq_one_letter_code
_entity_poly.pdbx_strand_id
1 'polypeptide(L)'
;YKPLDQYSLKHRRIMTEINVQAPLDLIQQSLPFMFEANEGWIINLSSGSKRHPSGPPYDLGGVKGVYGFYGATKAMLDRLTTALASELADKHIRVNTVEPKAAVLSEGADAVVGDMLTSSQIESIEAMVESILFLAHCKPEHTGRNEISLDVIDQQNLTVMDLEGHEPHRGGKSS
;
A
#
# COMPACT_ATOMS: atom_id res chain seq x y z
N TYR A 1 17.64 1.05 2.81
CA TYR A 1 17.39 2.45 2.50
C TYR A 1 18.67 3.27 2.55
N LYS A 2 18.83 4.26 1.66
CA LYS A 2 20.05 5.06 1.51
C LYS A 2 19.69 6.47 1.01
N PRO A 3 20.55 7.47 1.25
CA PRO A 3 20.45 8.76 0.55
C PRO A 3 20.50 8.58 -0.97
N LEU A 4 19.87 9.47 -1.73
CA LEU A 4 19.71 9.34 -3.19
C LEU A 4 21.04 9.28 -3.94
N ASP A 5 22.06 10.01 -3.49
CA ASP A 5 23.41 10.02 -4.05
C ASP A 5 24.18 8.70 -3.85
N GLN A 6 23.71 7.84 -2.94
CA GLN A 6 24.34 6.55 -2.60
C GLN A 6 23.62 5.34 -3.20
N TYR A 7 22.52 5.54 -3.94
CA TYR A 7 21.85 4.43 -4.61
C TYR A 7 22.63 3.97 -5.85
N SER A 8 23.13 2.75 -5.80
CA SER A 8 23.74 2.12 -6.98
C SER A 8 22.69 1.87 -8.08
N LEU A 9 23.12 1.83 -9.32
CA LEU A 9 22.28 1.50 -10.47
C LEU A 9 21.56 0.16 -10.29
N LYS A 10 22.24 -0.85 -9.72
CA LYS A 10 21.67 -2.16 -9.41
C LYS A 10 20.47 -2.04 -8.44
N HIS A 11 20.64 -1.34 -7.33
CA HIS A 11 19.57 -1.18 -6.33
C HIS A 11 18.38 -0.40 -6.89
N ARG A 12 18.63 0.64 -7.68
CA ARG A 12 17.53 1.39 -8.33
C ARG A 12 16.73 0.52 -9.28
N ARG A 13 17.40 -0.30 -10.10
CA ARG A 13 16.74 -1.24 -11.02
C ARG A 13 15.90 -2.28 -10.28
N ILE A 14 16.47 -2.94 -9.28
CA ILE A 14 15.75 -3.95 -8.49
C ILE A 14 14.52 -3.34 -7.80
N MET A 15 14.66 -2.16 -7.20
CA MET A 15 13.53 -1.50 -6.51
C MET A 15 12.43 -1.08 -7.49
N THR A 16 12.78 -0.59 -8.67
CA THR A 16 11.82 -0.26 -9.71
C THR A 16 11.15 -1.52 -10.25
N GLU A 17 11.92 -2.58 -10.47
CA GLU A 17 11.42 -3.87 -10.91
C GLU A 17 10.35 -4.42 -9.95
N ILE A 18 10.70 -4.54 -8.67
CA ILE A 18 9.81 -5.13 -7.66
C ILE A 18 8.58 -4.25 -7.38
N ASN A 19 8.76 -2.93 -7.28
CA ASN A 19 7.68 -2.04 -6.83
C ASN A 19 6.80 -1.51 -7.97
N VAL A 20 7.22 -1.61 -9.22
CA VAL A 20 6.53 -0.99 -10.35
C VAL A 20 6.30 -1.98 -11.50
N GLN A 21 7.37 -2.60 -12.03
CA GLN A 21 7.25 -3.45 -13.21
C GLN A 21 6.51 -4.76 -12.88
N ALA A 22 6.94 -5.48 -11.85
CA ALA A 22 6.31 -6.75 -11.48
C ALA A 22 4.81 -6.60 -11.13
N PRO A 23 4.35 -5.60 -10.35
CA PRO A 23 2.92 -5.35 -10.22
C PRO A 23 2.21 -5.09 -11.54
N LEU A 24 2.79 -4.30 -12.43
CA LEU A 24 2.19 -4.02 -13.74
C LEU A 24 2.11 -5.28 -14.61
N ASP A 25 3.16 -6.10 -14.64
CA ASP A 25 3.19 -7.36 -15.37
C ASP A 25 2.10 -8.32 -14.86
N LEU A 26 1.97 -8.46 -13.53
CA LEU A 26 0.92 -9.29 -12.91
C LEU A 26 -0.48 -8.79 -13.26
N ILE A 27 -0.69 -7.48 -13.24
CA ILE A 27 -1.96 -6.86 -13.64
C ILE A 27 -2.26 -7.20 -15.09
N GLN A 28 -1.32 -6.94 -16.01
CA GLN A 28 -1.52 -7.19 -17.45
C GLN A 28 -1.84 -8.65 -17.74
N GLN A 29 -1.21 -9.59 -17.03
CA GLN A 29 -1.48 -11.02 -17.18
C GLN A 29 -2.82 -11.46 -16.55
N SER A 30 -3.32 -10.74 -15.55
CA SER A 30 -4.60 -11.04 -14.89
C SER A 30 -5.80 -10.45 -15.61
N LEU A 31 -5.64 -9.32 -16.30
CA LEU A 31 -6.73 -8.60 -16.96
C LEU A 31 -7.56 -9.45 -17.94
N PRO A 32 -7.00 -10.35 -18.79
CA PRO A 32 -7.82 -11.18 -19.67
C PRO A 32 -8.84 -12.03 -18.92
N PHE A 33 -8.49 -12.59 -17.76
CA PHE A 33 -9.39 -13.38 -16.92
C PHE A 33 -10.47 -12.53 -16.27
N MET A 34 -10.11 -11.30 -15.84
CA MET A 34 -11.08 -10.35 -15.29
C MET A 34 -12.05 -9.84 -16.36
N PHE A 35 -11.59 -9.66 -17.60
CA PHE A 35 -12.46 -9.32 -18.73
C PHE A 35 -13.44 -10.46 -19.06
N GLU A 36 -12.98 -11.70 -19.06
CA GLU A 36 -13.84 -12.87 -19.28
C GLU A 36 -14.89 -13.01 -18.15
N ALA A 37 -14.48 -12.80 -16.89
CA ALA A 37 -15.37 -12.82 -15.74
C ALA A 37 -16.32 -11.61 -15.69
N ASN A 38 -16.05 -10.56 -16.45
CA ASN A 38 -16.70 -9.25 -16.38
C ASN A 38 -16.69 -8.66 -14.96
N GLU A 39 -15.67 -8.98 -14.18
CA GLU A 39 -15.47 -8.51 -12.82
C GLU A 39 -14.02 -8.70 -12.36
N GLY A 40 -13.51 -7.77 -11.54
CA GLY A 40 -12.17 -7.90 -10.97
C GLY A 40 -11.85 -6.87 -9.91
N TRP A 41 -10.85 -7.20 -9.10
CA TRP A 41 -10.28 -6.31 -8.08
C TRP A 41 -8.76 -6.34 -8.15
N ILE A 42 -8.16 -5.18 -8.26
CA ILE A 42 -6.71 -4.98 -8.25
C ILE A 42 -6.39 -4.09 -7.07
N ILE A 43 -5.58 -4.61 -6.14
CA ILE A 43 -5.20 -3.88 -4.93
C ILE A 43 -3.68 -3.84 -4.86
N ASN A 44 -3.11 -2.66 -5.05
CA ASN A 44 -1.68 -2.44 -4.97
C ASN A 44 -1.29 -1.94 -3.57
N LEU A 45 -0.28 -2.54 -2.97
CA LEU A 45 0.26 -2.10 -1.68
C LEU A 45 1.19 -0.92 -1.86
N SER A 46 0.77 0.23 -1.35
CA SER A 46 1.50 1.49 -1.38
C SER A 46 2.24 1.77 -0.06
N SER A 47 2.64 3.02 0.15
CA SER A 47 3.35 3.45 1.37
C SER A 47 3.21 4.95 1.57
N GLY A 48 3.08 5.40 2.80
CA GLY A 48 3.11 6.82 3.18
C GLY A 48 4.41 7.54 2.79
N SER A 49 5.49 6.80 2.53
CA SER A 49 6.76 7.37 2.03
C SER A 49 6.66 8.05 0.66
N LYS A 50 5.58 7.84 -0.08
CA LYS A 50 5.28 8.51 -1.36
C LYS A 50 4.95 9.99 -1.21
N ARG A 51 4.55 10.43 -0.01
CA ARG A 51 4.12 11.81 0.21
C ARG A 51 5.29 12.77 0.09
N HIS A 52 5.02 13.92 -0.50
CA HIS A 52 6.02 15.00 -0.57
C HIS A 52 6.18 15.64 0.81
N PRO A 53 7.41 15.73 1.34
CA PRO A 53 7.64 16.41 2.61
C PRO A 53 7.40 17.92 2.45
N SER A 54 6.81 18.53 3.46
CA SER A 54 6.68 19.99 3.55
C SER A 54 8.01 20.61 3.95
N GLY A 55 8.31 21.79 3.46
CA GLY A 55 9.54 22.49 3.88
C GLY A 55 9.91 23.68 3.03
N PRO A 56 11.04 24.41 3.25
CA PRO A 56 12.00 24.21 4.36
C PRO A 56 11.49 24.69 5.74
N PRO A 57 11.91 24.08 6.84
CA PRO A 57 12.69 22.84 6.92
C PRO A 57 11.84 21.64 6.48
N TYR A 58 12.45 20.67 5.79
CA TYR A 58 11.72 19.49 5.33
C TYR A 58 11.54 18.48 6.47
N ASP A 59 10.29 18.11 6.74
CA ASP A 59 9.95 16.97 7.57
C ASP A 59 9.99 15.69 6.71
N LEU A 60 11.05 14.92 6.87
CA LEU A 60 11.27 13.67 6.14
C LEU A 60 10.84 12.44 6.95
N GLY A 61 10.11 12.65 8.06
CA GLY A 61 9.85 11.60 9.02
C GLY A 61 11.12 11.12 9.73
N GLY A 62 11.03 10.20 10.67
CA GLY A 62 12.12 9.79 11.57
C GLY A 62 13.39 9.23 10.94
N VAL A 63 13.52 9.12 9.61
CA VAL A 63 14.64 8.43 8.94
C VAL A 63 15.33 9.30 7.90
N LYS A 64 15.47 10.59 8.14
CA LYS A 64 16.35 11.53 7.42
C LYS A 64 16.39 11.37 5.88
N GLY A 65 15.23 11.24 5.23
CA GLY A 65 15.14 11.23 3.77
C GLY A 65 15.65 9.98 3.04
N VAL A 66 16.05 8.93 3.77
CA VAL A 66 16.55 7.69 3.15
C VAL A 66 15.50 6.91 2.35
N TYR A 67 14.23 7.29 2.43
CA TYR A 67 13.14 6.69 1.65
C TYR A 67 12.91 7.31 0.27
N GLY A 68 13.68 8.31 -0.13
CA GLY A 68 13.39 9.11 -1.32
C GLY A 68 13.17 8.27 -2.58
N PHE A 69 14.05 7.32 -2.87
CA PHE A 69 13.89 6.46 -4.06
C PHE A 69 12.74 5.45 -3.90
N TYR A 70 12.61 4.84 -2.71
CA TYR A 70 11.49 3.96 -2.41
C TYR A 70 10.15 4.71 -2.52
N GLY A 71 10.04 5.87 -1.90
CA GLY A 71 8.85 6.73 -2.00
C GLY A 71 8.49 7.09 -3.43
N ALA A 72 9.50 7.41 -4.26
CA ALA A 72 9.29 7.68 -5.68
C ALA A 72 8.71 6.46 -6.43
N THR A 73 9.18 5.23 -6.15
CA THR A 73 8.59 4.02 -6.77
C THR A 73 7.15 3.77 -6.30
N LYS A 74 6.83 4.06 -5.04
CA LYS A 74 5.44 3.94 -4.53
C LYS A 74 4.53 5.04 -5.08
N ALA A 75 5.02 6.26 -5.26
CA ALA A 75 4.28 7.32 -5.96
C ALA A 75 4.00 6.95 -7.43
N MET A 76 4.97 6.31 -8.11
CA MET A 76 4.77 5.80 -9.47
C MET A 76 3.70 4.71 -9.51
N LEU A 77 3.71 3.77 -8.58
CA LEU A 77 2.69 2.72 -8.46
C LEU A 77 1.29 3.31 -8.26
N ASP A 78 1.13 4.29 -7.36
CA ASP A 78 -0.14 4.98 -7.14
C ASP A 78 -0.63 5.69 -8.40
N ARG A 79 0.28 6.35 -9.12
CA ARG A 79 -0.08 7.04 -10.35
C ARG A 79 -0.53 6.06 -11.45
N LEU A 80 0.14 4.91 -11.57
CA LEU A 80 -0.27 3.83 -12.48
C LEU A 80 -1.62 3.23 -12.09
N THR A 81 -1.85 3.02 -10.79
CA THR A 81 -3.13 2.52 -10.27
C THR A 81 -4.29 3.44 -10.64
N THR A 82 -4.15 4.75 -10.46
CA THR A 82 -5.22 5.69 -10.82
C THR A 82 -5.40 5.84 -12.33
N ALA A 83 -4.35 5.71 -13.12
CA ALA A 83 -4.46 5.65 -14.59
C ALA A 83 -5.25 4.42 -15.02
N LEU A 84 -4.87 3.26 -14.50
CA LEU A 84 -5.53 2.00 -14.82
C LEU A 84 -7.00 1.96 -14.39
N ALA A 85 -7.32 2.53 -13.22
CA ALA A 85 -8.71 2.69 -12.78
C ALA A 85 -9.56 3.50 -13.77
N SER A 86 -8.99 4.56 -14.33
CA SER A 86 -9.65 5.38 -15.37
C SER A 86 -9.83 4.62 -16.68
N GLU A 87 -8.82 3.83 -17.08
CA GLU A 87 -8.88 3.03 -18.32
C GLU A 87 -9.88 1.87 -18.23
N LEU A 88 -10.13 1.35 -17.02
CA LEU A 88 -11.00 0.21 -16.74
C LEU A 88 -12.37 0.59 -16.14
N ALA A 89 -12.70 1.88 -16.10
CA ALA A 89 -13.91 2.37 -15.42
C ALA A 89 -15.22 1.75 -15.93
N ASP A 90 -15.27 1.36 -17.22
CA ASP A 90 -16.42 0.71 -17.87
C ASP A 90 -16.37 -0.82 -17.88
N LYS A 91 -15.36 -1.44 -17.23
CA LYS A 91 -15.09 -2.88 -17.29
C LYS A 91 -15.47 -3.63 -16.00
N HIS A 92 -16.11 -2.99 -15.05
CA HIS A 92 -16.39 -3.57 -13.72
C HIS A 92 -15.15 -4.09 -12.98
N ILE A 93 -13.98 -3.50 -13.25
CA ILE A 93 -12.72 -3.81 -12.58
C ILE A 93 -12.34 -2.66 -11.67
N ARG A 94 -12.22 -2.93 -10.37
CA ARG A 94 -11.83 -1.96 -9.35
C ARG A 94 -10.32 -1.99 -9.19
N VAL A 95 -9.69 -0.82 -9.21
CA VAL A 95 -8.23 -0.70 -9.10
C VAL A 95 -7.92 0.34 -8.04
N ASN A 96 -7.38 -0.11 -6.91
CA ASN A 96 -7.10 0.75 -5.76
C ASN A 96 -5.68 0.51 -5.23
N THR A 97 -5.15 1.49 -4.50
CA THR A 97 -4.01 1.25 -3.60
C THR A 97 -4.47 1.29 -2.17
N VAL A 98 -3.75 0.60 -1.32
CA VAL A 98 -3.85 0.74 0.13
C VAL A 98 -2.45 0.86 0.72
N GLU A 99 -2.30 1.75 1.69
CA GLU A 99 -1.08 1.93 2.45
C GLU A 99 -1.36 1.84 3.95
N PRO A 100 -0.42 1.38 4.74
CA PRO A 100 -0.56 1.43 6.18
C PRO A 100 -0.45 2.87 6.68
N LYS A 101 -1.23 3.21 7.71
CA LYS A 101 -1.15 4.51 8.40
C LYS A 101 0.13 4.63 9.21
N ALA A 102 0.57 3.52 9.79
CA ALA A 102 1.82 3.33 10.51
C ALA A 102 2.60 2.16 9.90
N ALA A 103 3.76 1.82 10.43
CA ALA A 103 4.53 0.70 9.90
C ALA A 103 3.85 -0.64 10.23
N VAL A 104 3.72 -1.52 9.24
CA VAL A 104 3.33 -2.92 9.46
C VAL A 104 4.61 -3.75 9.52
N LEU A 105 4.87 -4.37 10.66
CA LEU A 105 6.02 -5.23 10.86
C LEU A 105 5.73 -6.65 10.37
N SER A 106 5.91 -6.89 9.07
CA SER A 106 6.13 -8.24 8.56
C SER A 106 7.55 -8.71 8.96
N GLU A 107 7.83 -10.01 8.91
CA GLU A 107 9.17 -10.55 9.21
C GLU A 107 10.30 -9.80 8.47
N GLY A 108 10.09 -9.49 7.18
CA GLY A 108 11.05 -8.73 6.38
C GLY A 108 11.17 -7.26 6.76
N ALA A 109 10.08 -6.62 7.18
CA ALA A 109 10.08 -5.23 7.62
C ALA A 109 10.72 -5.11 9.02
N ASP A 110 10.41 -6.03 9.92
CA ASP A 110 10.98 -6.09 11.27
C ASP A 110 12.50 -6.20 11.23
N ALA A 111 13.02 -7.08 10.39
CA ALA A 111 14.47 -7.25 10.19
C ALA A 111 15.18 -5.98 9.67
N VAL A 112 14.46 -5.04 9.04
CA VAL A 112 15.05 -3.83 8.44
C VAL A 112 14.84 -2.58 9.29
N VAL A 113 13.69 -2.44 9.92
CA VAL A 113 13.29 -1.21 10.63
C VAL A 113 12.71 -1.43 12.03
N GLY A 114 12.56 -2.68 12.49
CA GLY A 114 11.92 -3.00 13.78
C GLY A 114 12.54 -2.24 14.96
N ASP A 115 13.86 -2.26 15.07
CA ASP A 115 14.61 -1.57 16.13
C ASP A 115 14.53 -0.02 16.06
N MET A 116 14.01 0.53 14.97
CA MET A 116 13.91 1.98 14.75
C MET A 116 12.53 2.54 15.08
N LEU A 117 11.56 1.67 15.38
CA LEU A 117 10.15 2.06 15.55
C LEU A 117 9.71 1.90 17.01
N THR A 118 8.88 2.84 17.43
CA THR A 118 8.13 2.71 18.70
C THR A 118 6.79 2.02 18.45
N SER A 119 6.18 1.44 19.49
CA SER A 119 4.87 0.76 19.40
C SER A 119 3.76 1.66 18.81
N SER A 120 3.82 2.96 19.06
CA SER A 120 2.87 3.94 18.50
C SER A 120 3.05 4.20 17.00
N GLN A 121 4.14 3.73 16.41
CA GLN A 121 4.45 3.83 14.98
C GLN A 121 4.17 2.52 14.23
N ILE A 122 3.58 1.54 14.91
CA ILE A 122 3.29 0.22 14.36
C ILE A 122 1.79 0.03 14.25
N GLU A 123 1.37 -0.47 13.11
CA GLU A 123 0.00 -0.92 12.82
C GLU A 123 -0.03 -2.43 12.77
N SER A 124 -1.13 -3.05 13.22
CA SER A 124 -1.26 -4.50 13.19
C SER A 124 -1.43 -5.04 11.76
N ILE A 125 -0.91 -6.23 11.51
CA ILE A 125 -1.11 -6.93 10.24
C ILE A 125 -2.60 -7.18 10.02
N GLU A 126 -3.36 -7.51 11.06
CA GLU A 126 -4.78 -7.77 11.04
C GLU A 126 -5.57 -6.57 10.50
N ALA A 127 -5.25 -5.34 10.94
CA ALA A 127 -5.89 -4.14 10.43
C ALA A 127 -5.60 -3.94 8.93
N MET A 128 -4.37 -4.20 8.50
CA MET A 128 -3.99 -4.13 7.08
C MET A 128 -4.74 -5.19 6.26
N VAL A 129 -4.84 -6.42 6.77
CA VAL A 129 -5.58 -7.52 6.11
C VAL A 129 -7.06 -7.17 5.98
N GLU A 130 -7.69 -6.66 7.05
CA GLU A 130 -9.12 -6.31 7.03
C GLU A 130 -9.42 -5.21 6.00
N SER A 131 -8.56 -4.20 5.90
CA SER A 131 -8.70 -3.16 4.88
C SER A 131 -8.54 -3.69 3.46
N ILE A 132 -7.65 -4.66 3.22
CA ILE A 132 -7.50 -5.34 1.93
C ILE A 132 -8.72 -6.19 1.61
N LEU A 133 -9.27 -6.92 2.59
CA LEU A 133 -10.51 -7.72 2.41
C LEU A 133 -11.69 -6.83 2.03
N PHE A 134 -11.85 -5.68 2.67
CA PHE A 134 -12.86 -4.70 2.24
C PHE A 134 -12.67 -4.30 0.77
N LEU A 135 -11.45 -3.97 0.35
CA LEU A 135 -11.17 -3.57 -1.03
C LEU A 135 -11.36 -4.71 -2.03
N ALA A 136 -11.15 -5.97 -1.61
CA ALA A 136 -11.36 -7.15 -2.44
C ALA A 136 -12.87 -7.47 -2.66
N HIS A 137 -13.77 -6.78 -1.95
CA HIS A 137 -15.22 -6.95 -2.07
C HIS A 137 -15.94 -5.60 -2.30
N CYS A 138 -15.18 -4.52 -2.54
CA CYS A 138 -15.76 -3.19 -2.68
C CYS A 138 -16.66 -3.08 -3.93
N LYS A 139 -17.60 -2.14 -3.87
CA LYS A 139 -18.54 -1.86 -4.96
C LYS A 139 -17.84 -1.23 -6.17
N PRO A 140 -18.44 -1.29 -7.38
CA PRO A 140 -17.85 -0.74 -8.61
C PRO A 140 -17.41 0.72 -8.54
N GLU A 141 -18.14 1.55 -7.82
CA GLU A 141 -17.85 2.97 -7.64
C GLU A 141 -16.64 3.25 -6.72
N HIS A 142 -16.15 2.23 -6.02
CA HIS A 142 -14.97 2.32 -5.16
C HIS A 142 -13.72 1.90 -5.94
N THR A 143 -13.30 2.76 -6.86
CA THR A 143 -12.13 2.54 -7.72
C THR A 143 -11.32 3.81 -7.89
N GLY A 144 -10.04 3.70 -8.23
CA GLY A 144 -9.11 4.82 -8.42
C GLY A 144 -8.69 5.51 -7.12
N ARG A 145 -8.87 4.84 -5.98
CA ARG A 145 -8.60 5.42 -4.66
C ARG A 145 -7.23 5.02 -4.13
N ASN A 146 -6.65 5.94 -3.38
CA ASN A 146 -5.44 5.70 -2.59
C ASN A 146 -5.85 5.68 -1.12
N GLU A 147 -6.09 4.51 -0.60
CA GLU A 147 -6.64 4.30 0.72
C GLU A 147 -5.56 4.17 1.78
N ILE A 148 -5.90 4.56 3.00
CA ILE A 148 -5.09 4.34 4.21
C ILE A 148 -5.83 3.30 5.06
N SER A 149 -5.15 2.23 5.44
CA SER A 149 -5.73 1.07 6.12
C SER A 149 -6.64 1.41 7.30
N LEU A 150 -6.13 2.12 8.30
CA LEU A 150 -6.92 2.48 9.50
C LEU A 150 -8.05 3.46 9.17
N ASP A 151 -7.88 4.32 8.15
CA ASP A 151 -8.95 5.23 7.74
C ASP A 151 -10.07 4.45 7.04
N VAL A 152 -9.76 3.38 6.31
CA VAL A 152 -10.77 2.45 5.75
C VAL A 152 -11.53 1.75 6.88
N ILE A 153 -10.81 1.22 7.88
CA ILE A 153 -11.41 0.58 9.05
C ILE A 153 -12.43 1.50 9.74
N ASP A 154 -12.02 2.73 10.01
CA ASP A 154 -12.85 3.73 10.69
C ASP A 154 -14.06 4.16 9.84
N GLN A 155 -13.84 4.52 8.58
CA GLN A 155 -14.89 5.02 7.68
C GLN A 155 -15.94 3.95 7.35
N GLN A 156 -15.52 2.70 7.25
CA GLN A 156 -16.41 1.58 6.94
C GLN A 156 -16.93 0.87 8.20
N ASN A 157 -16.51 1.34 9.40
CA ASN A 157 -16.85 0.74 10.69
C ASN A 157 -16.58 -0.78 10.71
N LEU A 158 -15.41 -1.19 10.21
CA LEU A 158 -15.03 -2.59 10.13
C LEU A 158 -14.59 -3.10 11.51
N THR A 159 -14.88 -4.37 11.77
CA THR A 159 -14.31 -5.08 12.89
C THR A 159 -13.02 -5.76 12.43
N VAL A 160 -11.91 -5.39 13.04
CA VAL A 160 -10.64 -6.09 12.77
C VAL A 160 -10.68 -7.46 13.41
N MET A 161 -10.57 -8.50 12.58
CA MET A 161 -10.52 -9.89 13.05
C MET A 161 -9.08 -10.36 13.24
N ASP A 162 -8.87 -11.45 13.96
CA ASP A 162 -7.59 -12.15 13.95
C ASP A 162 -7.27 -12.73 12.56
N LEU A 163 -6.05 -13.19 12.34
CA LEU A 163 -5.64 -13.70 11.00
C LEU A 163 -6.35 -14.99 10.60
N GLU A 164 -6.93 -15.71 11.54
CA GLU A 164 -7.78 -16.89 11.32
C GLU A 164 -9.24 -16.51 11.02
N GLY A 165 -9.63 -15.25 11.26
CA GLY A 165 -11.00 -14.76 11.06
C GLY A 165 -12.01 -15.28 12.09
N HIS A 166 -11.55 -15.74 13.26
CA HIS A 166 -12.40 -16.37 14.27
C HIS A 166 -12.87 -15.40 15.34
N GLU A 167 -11.99 -14.51 15.83
CA GLU A 167 -12.28 -13.59 16.93
C GLU A 167 -11.84 -12.16 16.61
N PRO A 168 -12.51 -11.14 17.16
CA PRO A 168 -12.05 -9.77 17.04
C PRO A 168 -10.63 -9.60 17.62
N HIS A 169 -9.74 -8.98 16.85
CA HIS A 169 -8.37 -8.71 17.24
C HIS A 169 -8.32 -7.74 18.42
N ARG A 170 -7.63 -8.11 19.50
CA ARG A 170 -7.60 -7.35 20.78
C ARG A 170 -6.77 -6.05 20.74
N GLY A 171 -6.08 -5.76 19.63
CA GLY A 171 -5.31 -4.54 19.41
C GLY A 171 -5.90 -3.55 18.40
N GLY A 172 -7.09 -3.82 17.86
CA GLY A 172 -7.63 -3.18 16.67
C GLY A 172 -8.29 -1.81 16.82
N LYS A 173 -8.23 -1.15 17.97
CA LYS A 173 -8.62 0.26 18.11
C LYS A 173 -7.51 0.99 18.87
N SER A 174 -6.69 1.74 18.15
CA SER A 174 -6.00 2.86 18.79
C SER A 174 -7.07 3.89 19.14
N SER A 175 -7.35 4.00 20.46
CA SER A 175 -8.11 5.11 21.04
C SER A 175 -7.45 6.44 20.74
#